data_da73890260696790765a21d0b737bf61
#
_entry.id   da73890260696790765a21d0b737bf61
#
_cell.length_a   1.000
_cell.length_b   1.000
_cell.length_c   1.000
_cell.angle_alpha   90.00
_cell.angle_beta   90.00
_cell.angle_gamma   90.00
#
_symmetry.space_group_name_H-M   'P 1'
#
loop_
_entity.id
_entity.type
_entity.pdbx_description
1 polymer ?
#
loop_
_entity_poly.entity_id
_entity_poly.type
_entity_poly.pdbx_seq_one_letter_code
_entity_poly.pdbx_strand_id
1 'polypeptide(L)'
;MKIGFIGCGNMATAMLKGILKSGEVAATDMIASAKSDKTRKKIEQELGIQKADTNAQVVDFADVVFLAVKPQFLEGVLNEIKDSVKEKQIFISIAPGKTLQWLGEHLGEKTKVIRTMPNTPAMVGEGMTALCVNELVTEKETELAVKLCDTFGKTEVIPEHLMDAVVGVSGSSPAYVFMFLEAMADAAVADGMPRAQAYKFAAQSVLGSAKLMLETGKHPSELKDMVCSPAGTTIQAVRVLEEKGLRSAVIEAQTACVKKAKGM
;
A
#
# COMPACT_ATOMS: atom_id res chain seq x y z
N MET A 1 -13.60 -18.79 5.74
CA MET A 1 -13.53 -17.35 6.08
C MET A 1 -14.01 -16.57 4.86
N LYS A 2 -14.95 -15.69 5.07
CA LYS A 2 -15.53 -14.85 3.99
C LYS A 2 -14.97 -13.44 4.05
N ILE A 3 -14.58 -12.90 2.90
CA ILE A 3 -13.98 -11.57 2.79
C ILE A 3 -14.86 -10.66 1.94
N GLY A 4 -15.09 -9.45 2.42
CA GLY A 4 -15.84 -8.42 1.72
C GLY A 4 -15.00 -7.17 1.45
N PHE A 5 -15.22 -6.55 0.30
CA PHE A 5 -14.62 -5.27 -0.06
C PHE A 5 -15.71 -4.22 -0.30
N ILE A 6 -15.71 -3.17 0.50
CA ILE A 6 -16.53 -2.00 0.23
C ILE A 6 -15.70 -1.01 -0.58
N GLY A 7 -16.00 -0.93 -1.88
CA GLY A 7 -15.19 -0.26 -2.88
C GLY A 7 -14.22 -1.19 -3.61
N CYS A 8 -14.16 -1.07 -4.94
CA CYS A 8 -13.31 -1.88 -5.80
C CYS A 8 -12.51 -1.00 -6.78
N GLY A 9 -11.79 -0.01 -6.24
CA GLY A 9 -10.84 0.82 -6.99
C GLY A 9 -9.54 0.08 -7.31
N ASN A 10 -8.53 0.80 -7.81
CA ASN A 10 -7.24 0.21 -8.21
C ASN A 10 -6.56 -0.55 -7.06
N MET A 11 -6.49 0.04 -5.86
CA MET A 11 -5.88 -0.61 -4.70
C MET A 11 -6.65 -1.86 -4.28
N ALA A 12 -7.97 -1.77 -4.11
CA ALA A 12 -8.80 -2.94 -3.79
C ALA A 12 -8.64 -4.05 -4.84
N THR A 13 -8.58 -3.70 -6.12
CA THR A 13 -8.33 -4.67 -7.20
C THR A 13 -6.97 -5.35 -7.07
N ALA A 14 -5.91 -4.62 -6.71
CA ALA A 14 -4.59 -5.18 -6.47
C ALA A 14 -4.61 -6.19 -5.31
N MET A 15 -5.23 -5.79 -4.19
CA MET A 15 -5.40 -6.65 -3.01
C MET A 15 -6.21 -7.91 -3.33
N LEU A 16 -7.37 -7.76 -3.98
CA LEU A 16 -8.21 -8.88 -4.41
C LEU A 16 -7.46 -9.86 -5.31
N LYS A 17 -6.70 -9.36 -6.29
CA LYS A 17 -5.86 -10.20 -7.16
C LYS A 17 -4.76 -10.93 -6.38
N GLY A 18 -4.14 -10.26 -5.42
CA GLY A 18 -3.13 -10.88 -4.53
C GLY A 18 -3.73 -12.02 -3.72
N ILE A 19 -4.86 -11.79 -3.04
CA ILE A 19 -5.57 -12.80 -2.25
C ILE A 19 -6.03 -13.97 -3.12
N LEU A 20 -6.62 -13.72 -4.28
CA LEU A 20 -7.04 -14.77 -5.21
C LEU A 20 -5.84 -15.61 -5.70
N LYS A 21 -4.73 -14.96 -6.06
CA LYS A 21 -3.52 -15.63 -6.55
C LYS A 21 -2.87 -16.50 -5.47
N SER A 22 -2.94 -16.10 -4.21
CA SER A 22 -2.37 -16.88 -3.09
C SER A 22 -3.13 -18.18 -2.81
N GLY A 23 -4.41 -18.26 -3.18
CA GLY A 23 -5.28 -19.39 -2.86
C GLY A 23 -5.74 -19.44 -1.40
N GLU A 24 -5.44 -18.43 -0.59
CA GLU A 24 -5.83 -18.37 0.83
C GLU A 24 -7.34 -18.29 1.03
N VAL A 25 -8.06 -17.68 0.06
CA VAL A 25 -9.51 -17.54 0.09
C VAL A 25 -10.06 -17.86 -1.30
N ALA A 26 -11.06 -18.72 -1.35
CA ALA A 26 -11.72 -19.06 -2.60
C ALA A 26 -12.52 -17.88 -3.16
N ALA A 27 -12.60 -17.74 -4.48
CA ALA A 27 -13.38 -16.67 -5.11
C ALA A 27 -14.85 -16.66 -4.68
N THR A 28 -15.42 -17.84 -4.38
CA THR A 28 -16.79 -18.01 -3.87
C THR A 28 -16.99 -17.45 -2.47
N ASP A 29 -15.90 -17.27 -1.69
CA ASP A 29 -15.91 -16.69 -0.35
C ASP A 29 -15.53 -15.20 -0.36
N MET A 30 -15.53 -14.59 -1.53
CA MET A 30 -15.21 -13.16 -1.69
C MET A 30 -16.36 -12.40 -2.34
N ILE A 31 -16.64 -11.21 -1.82
CA ILE A 31 -17.67 -10.30 -2.34
C ILE A 31 -17.12 -8.87 -2.40
N ALA A 32 -17.56 -8.08 -3.35
CA ALA A 32 -17.22 -6.67 -3.41
C ALA A 32 -18.39 -5.81 -3.88
N SER A 33 -18.46 -4.58 -3.36
CA SER A 33 -19.36 -3.54 -3.85
C SER A 33 -18.58 -2.46 -4.62
N ALA A 34 -19.25 -1.79 -5.55
CA ALA A 34 -18.72 -0.64 -6.25
C ALA A 34 -19.82 0.31 -6.71
N LYS A 35 -19.51 1.62 -6.74
CA LYS A 35 -20.48 2.64 -7.15
C LYS A 35 -20.73 2.66 -8.66
N SER A 36 -19.69 2.46 -9.51
CA SER A 36 -19.84 2.55 -10.97
C SER A 36 -20.12 1.21 -11.61
N ASP A 37 -21.00 1.19 -12.64
CA ASP A 37 -21.32 -0.02 -13.38
C ASP A 37 -20.09 -0.64 -14.06
N LYS A 38 -19.15 0.19 -14.52
CA LYS A 38 -17.87 -0.29 -15.07
C LYS A 38 -17.11 -1.13 -14.05
N THR A 39 -17.03 -0.67 -12.80
CA THR A 39 -16.33 -1.41 -11.73
C THR A 39 -17.13 -2.63 -11.29
N ARG A 40 -18.46 -2.56 -11.26
CA ARG A 40 -19.33 -3.71 -10.96
C ARG A 40 -19.13 -4.85 -11.96
N LYS A 41 -19.08 -4.54 -13.27
CA LYS A 41 -18.77 -5.53 -14.32
C LYS A 41 -17.41 -6.18 -14.14
N LYS A 42 -16.39 -5.38 -13.72
CA LYS A 42 -15.05 -5.86 -13.46
C LYS A 42 -15.00 -6.90 -12.33
N ILE A 43 -15.77 -6.71 -11.26
CA ILE A 43 -15.85 -7.63 -10.12
C ILE A 43 -16.21 -9.05 -10.58
N GLU A 44 -17.24 -9.17 -11.41
CA GLU A 44 -17.72 -10.46 -11.90
C GLU A 44 -16.84 -11.03 -13.03
N GLN A 45 -16.52 -10.21 -14.03
CA GLN A 45 -15.90 -10.68 -15.28
C GLN A 45 -14.39 -10.84 -15.19
N GLU A 46 -13.69 -9.97 -14.44
CA GLU A 46 -12.24 -10.00 -14.35
C GLU A 46 -11.74 -10.66 -13.06
N LEU A 47 -12.47 -10.53 -11.94
CA LEU A 47 -12.05 -11.09 -10.66
C LEU A 47 -12.75 -12.40 -10.32
N GLY A 48 -13.89 -12.70 -10.94
CA GLY A 48 -14.65 -13.93 -10.72
C GLY A 48 -15.19 -14.09 -9.30
N ILE A 49 -15.38 -12.98 -8.56
CA ILE A 49 -15.92 -12.96 -7.21
C ILE A 49 -17.37 -12.47 -7.20
N GLN A 50 -18.05 -12.61 -6.08
CA GLN A 50 -19.43 -12.16 -5.94
C GLN A 50 -19.52 -10.63 -6.00
N LYS A 51 -20.55 -10.13 -6.67
CA LYS A 51 -20.89 -8.70 -6.70
C LYS A 51 -22.00 -8.42 -5.71
N ALA A 52 -21.80 -7.41 -4.86
CA ALA A 52 -22.85 -6.85 -4.02
C ALA A 52 -23.51 -5.63 -4.68
N ASP A 53 -24.81 -5.50 -4.52
CA ASP A 53 -25.56 -4.33 -4.98
C ASP A 53 -25.55 -3.19 -3.94
N THR A 54 -25.39 -3.52 -2.64
CA THR A 54 -25.27 -2.58 -1.54
C THR A 54 -24.06 -2.88 -0.67
N ASN A 55 -23.57 -1.88 0.10
CA ASN A 55 -22.49 -2.09 1.06
C ASN A 55 -22.93 -2.97 2.25
N ALA A 56 -24.20 -2.90 2.63
CA ALA A 56 -24.77 -3.75 3.68
C ALA A 56 -24.70 -5.25 3.30
N GLN A 57 -24.94 -5.63 2.04
CA GLN A 57 -24.75 -7.01 1.59
C GLN A 57 -23.31 -7.50 1.76
N VAL A 58 -22.31 -6.61 1.60
CA VAL A 58 -20.91 -6.98 1.84
C VAL A 58 -20.69 -7.30 3.32
N VAL A 59 -21.23 -6.45 4.22
CA VAL A 59 -21.13 -6.65 5.67
C VAL A 59 -21.87 -7.90 6.10
N ASP A 60 -23.06 -8.15 5.57
CA ASP A 60 -23.84 -9.35 5.92
C ASP A 60 -23.16 -10.66 5.55
N PHE A 61 -22.41 -10.65 4.44
CA PHE A 61 -21.71 -11.82 3.90
C PHE A 61 -20.38 -12.10 4.63
N ALA A 62 -19.59 -11.07 4.96
CA ALA A 62 -18.18 -11.21 5.26
C ALA A 62 -17.87 -11.35 6.76
N ASP A 63 -16.82 -12.11 7.09
CA ASP A 63 -16.17 -12.14 8.39
C ASP A 63 -15.15 -11.00 8.53
N VAL A 64 -14.45 -10.69 7.42
CA VAL A 64 -13.46 -9.61 7.31
C VAL A 64 -13.91 -8.64 6.22
N VAL A 65 -14.07 -7.36 6.56
CA VAL A 65 -14.54 -6.31 5.66
C VAL A 65 -13.43 -5.29 5.41
N PHE A 66 -12.98 -5.18 4.16
CA PHE A 66 -12.06 -4.13 3.73
C PHE A 66 -12.83 -2.87 3.34
N LEU A 67 -12.51 -1.76 4.01
CA LEU A 67 -13.02 -0.43 3.69
C LEU A 67 -12.07 0.22 2.69
N ALA A 68 -12.38 0.08 1.40
CA ALA A 68 -11.50 0.44 0.28
C ALA A 68 -12.06 1.57 -0.60
N VAL A 69 -12.81 2.47 0.00
CA VAL A 69 -13.30 3.70 -0.61
C VAL A 69 -12.36 4.87 -0.35
N LYS A 70 -12.45 5.92 -1.17
CA LYS A 70 -11.68 7.15 -0.94
C LYS A 70 -12.12 7.82 0.37
N PRO A 71 -11.20 8.49 1.12
CA PRO A 71 -11.47 9.06 2.43
C PRO A 71 -12.70 9.96 2.50
N GLN A 72 -12.96 10.75 1.45
CA GLN A 72 -14.11 11.66 1.39
C GLN A 72 -15.46 10.96 1.30
N PHE A 73 -15.50 9.67 0.96
CA PHE A 73 -16.75 8.88 0.90
C PHE A 73 -16.91 7.94 2.08
N LEU A 74 -15.86 7.78 2.91
CA LEU A 74 -15.84 6.77 3.94
C LEU A 74 -16.91 7.00 5.00
N GLU A 75 -17.07 8.23 5.48
CA GLU A 75 -18.08 8.57 6.50
C GLU A 75 -19.51 8.20 6.05
N GLY A 76 -19.87 8.55 4.80
CA GLY A 76 -21.17 8.17 4.24
C GLY A 76 -21.35 6.66 4.16
N VAL A 77 -20.30 5.92 3.80
CA VAL A 77 -20.31 4.45 3.77
C VAL A 77 -20.48 3.87 5.18
N LEU A 78 -19.75 4.38 6.17
CA LEU A 78 -19.86 3.89 7.56
C LEU A 78 -21.26 4.13 8.11
N ASN A 79 -21.87 5.30 7.84
CA ASN A 79 -23.25 5.59 8.22
C ASN A 79 -24.26 4.66 7.55
N GLU A 80 -24.01 4.22 6.31
CA GLU A 80 -24.86 3.26 5.60
C GLU A 80 -24.82 1.87 6.23
N ILE A 81 -23.66 1.41 6.70
CA ILE A 81 -23.45 0.03 7.16
C ILE A 81 -23.53 -0.18 8.67
N LYS A 82 -23.52 0.88 9.48
CA LYS A 82 -23.39 0.79 10.96
C LYS A 82 -24.37 -0.17 11.60
N ASP A 83 -25.62 -0.23 11.10
CA ASP A 83 -26.67 -1.08 11.65
C ASP A 83 -26.55 -2.57 11.22
N SER A 84 -25.66 -2.85 10.25
CA SER A 84 -25.34 -4.21 9.78
C SER A 84 -24.08 -4.80 10.42
N VAL A 85 -23.31 -4.00 11.18
CA VAL A 85 -22.06 -4.42 11.83
C VAL A 85 -22.34 -5.47 12.90
N LYS A 86 -21.55 -6.57 12.88
CA LYS A 86 -21.65 -7.68 13.84
C LYS A 86 -20.40 -7.73 14.72
N GLU A 87 -20.55 -8.03 15.98
CA GLU A 87 -19.50 -8.00 17.02
C GLU A 87 -18.25 -8.83 16.67
N LYS A 88 -18.42 -9.91 15.90
CA LYS A 88 -17.28 -10.81 15.53
C LYS A 88 -16.54 -10.39 14.27
N GLN A 89 -17.03 -9.39 13.55
CA GLN A 89 -16.42 -8.95 12.30
C GLN A 89 -15.18 -8.10 12.54
N ILE A 90 -14.24 -8.19 11.59
CA ILE A 90 -13.04 -7.38 11.56
C ILE A 90 -13.15 -6.39 10.40
N PHE A 91 -13.01 -5.11 10.69
CA PHE A 91 -12.98 -4.07 9.66
C PHE A 91 -11.54 -3.60 9.41
N ILE A 92 -11.08 -3.73 8.18
CA ILE A 92 -9.73 -3.33 7.75
C ILE A 92 -9.86 -2.09 6.86
N SER A 93 -9.45 -0.93 7.37
CA SER A 93 -9.47 0.31 6.59
C SER A 93 -8.14 0.54 5.86
N ILE A 94 -8.21 0.86 4.56
CA ILE A 94 -7.07 1.33 3.77
C ILE A 94 -7.12 2.85 3.50
N ALA A 95 -8.05 3.57 4.14
CA ALA A 95 -8.25 4.99 3.91
C ALA A 95 -7.21 5.83 4.66
N PRO A 96 -6.39 6.65 3.98
CA PRO A 96 -5.45 7.53 4.65
C PRO A 96 -6.17 8.59 5.51
N GLY A 97 -5.51 9.03 6.59
CA GLY A 97 -5.97 10.13 7.43
C GLY A 97 -7.14 9.80 8.37
N LYS A 98 -7.59 8.55 8.44
CA LYS A 98 -8.64 8.10 9.38
C LYS A 98 -8.03 7.23 10.47
N THR A 99 -8.17 7.66 11.75
CA THR A 99 -7.60 6.98 12.91
C THR A 99 -8.43 5.78 13.33
N LEU A 100 -7.84 4.87 14.12
CA LEU A 100 -8.57 3.77 14.77
C LEU A 100 -9.72 4.29 15.62
N GLN A 101 -9.48 5.37 16.38
CA GLN A 101 -10.53 6.02 17.18
C GLN A 101 -11.67 6.52 16.29
N TRP A 102 -11.37 7.29 15.24
CA TRP A 102 -12.38 7.81 14.32
C TRP A 102 -13.20 6.68 13.67
N LEU A 103 -12.55 5.58 13.27
CA LEU A 103 -13.24 4.42 12.70
C LEU A 103 -14.13 3.74 13.72
N GLY A 104 -13.68 3.56 14.97
CA GLY A 104 -14.45 2.97 16.05
C GLY A 104 -15.69 3.81 16.42
N GLU A 105 -15.57 5.14 16.48
CA GLU A 105 -16.69 6.06 16.71
C GLU A 105 -17.82 5.92 15.68
N HIS A 106 -17.47 5.60 14.40
CA HIS A 106 -18.45 5.46 13.31
C HIS A 106 -18.99 4.05 13.12
N LEU A 107 -18.19 3.02 13.44
CA LEU A 107 -18.60 1.61 13.32
C LEU A 107 -19.24 1.06 14.61
N GLY A 108 -19.03 1.76 15.72
CA GLY A 108 -19.40 1.32 17.08
C GLY A 108 -18.18 0.92 17.91
N GLU A 109 -18.17 1.33 19.18
CA GLU A 109 -17.03 1.17 20.11
C GLU A 109 -16.59 -0.29 20.34
N LYS A 110 -17.48 -1.26 20.08
CA LYS A 110 -17.20 -2.71 20.22
C LYS A 110 -16.69 -3.36 18.94
N THR A 111 -16.44 -2.58 17.89
CA THR A 111 -16.01 -3.11 16.60
C THR A 111 -14.48 -3.29 16.54
N LYS A 112 -14.05 -4.46 16.06
CA LYS A 112 -12.64 -4.74 15.80
C LYS A 112 -12.19 -3.99 14.56
N VAL A 113 -11.23 -3.09 14.73
CA VAL A 113 -10.77 -2.22 13.67
C VAL A 113 -9.26 -2.35 13.46
N ILE A 114 -8.88 -2.56 12.23
CA ILE A 114 -7.51 -2.57 11.75
C ILE A 114 -7.35 -1.42 10.76
N ARG A 115 -6.35 -0.59 10.97
CA ARG A 115 -5.97 0.46 10.03
C ARG A 115 -4.73 0.02 9.27
N THR A 116 -4.77 0.11 7.95
CA THR A 116 -3.64 -0.24 7.09
C THR A 116 -3.29 0.89 6.12
N MET A 117 -2.04 0.90 5.69
CA MET A 117 -1.54 1.82 4.69
C MET A 117 -0.73 1.06 3.64
N PRO A 118 -1.40 0.42 2.67
CA PRO A 118 -0.74 -0.21 1.52
C PRO A 118 -0.25 0.85 0.52
N ASN A 119 0.63 0.45 -0.40
CA ASN A 119 1.12 1.31 -1.48
C ASN A 119 0.90 0.68 -2.87
N THR A 120 1.10 1.48 -3.93
CA THR A 120 0.80 1.09 -5.31
C THR A 120 1.57 -0.13 -5.85
N PRO A 121 2.82 -0.44 -5.44
CA PRO A 121 3.49 -1.67 -5.85
C PRO A 121 2.76 -2.97 -5.50
N ALA A 122 1.76 -2.94 -4.63
CA ALA A 122 0.81 -4.04 -4.42
C ALA A 122 0.18 -4.56 -5.74
N MET A 123 0.08 -3.72 -6.77
CA MET A 123 -0.42 -4.11 -8.09
C MET A 123 0.41 -5.20 -8.78
N VAL A 124 1.65 -5.35 -8.37
CA VAL A 124 2.61 -6.36 -8.89
C VAL A 124 3.07 -7.34 -7.81
N GLY A 125 2.44 -7.32 -6.62
CA GLY A 125 2.78 -8.19 -5.49
C GLY A 125 3.98 -7.73 -4.67
N GLU A 126 4.45 -6.49 -4.87
CA GLU A 126 5.61 -5.89 -4.19
C GLU A 126 5.18 -4.68 -3.34
N GLY A 127 3.98 -4.74 -2.78
CA GLY A 127 3.48 -3.71 -1.88
C GLY A 127 4.19 -3.70 -0.53
N MET A 128 4.21 -2.52 0.11
CA MET A 128 4.53 -2.40 1.53
C MET A 128 3.30 -1.92 2.26
N THR A 129 2.85 -2.68 3.25
CA THR A 129 1.66 -2.37 4.04
C THR A 129 2.05 -2.15 5.50
N ALA A 130 1.80 -0.96 6.03
CA ALA A 130 1.80 -0.76 7.47
C ALA A 130 0.43 -1.12 8.05
N LEU A 131 0.40 -1.73 9.23
CA LEU A 131 -0.79 -2.19 9.91
C LEU A 131 -0.77 -1.79 11.38
N CYS A 132 -1.87 -1.27 11.91
CA CYS A 132 -2.10 -1.13 13.35
C CYS A 132 -3.54 -1.53 13.71
N VAL A 133 -3.74 -1.91 14.96
CA VAL A 133 -4.99 -2.50 15.45
C VAL A 133 -5.51 -1.74 16.66
N ASN A 134 -6.83 -1.78 16.88
CA ASN A 134 -7.39 -1.36 18.16
C ASN A 134 -7.30 -2.49 19.21
N GLU A 135 -7.56 -2.16 20.46
CA GLU A 135 -7.46 -3.06 21.63
C GLU A 135 -8.39 -4.29 21.59
N LEU A 136 -9.40 -4.27 20.72
CA LEU A 136 -10.36 -5.36 20.57
C LEU A 136 -9.87 -6.47 19.64
N VAL A 137 -8.88 -6.17 18.81
CA VAL A 137 -8.30 -7.13 17.85
C VAL A 137 -7.29 -8.01 18.58
N THR A 138 -7.50 -9.32 18.55
CA THR A 138 -6.60 -10.29 19.14
C THR A 138 -5.32 -10.50 18.30
N GLU A 139 -4.29 -11.07 18.90
CA GLU A 139 -3.04 -11.43 18.22
C GLU A 139 -3.30 -12.32 16.99
N LYS A 140 -4.13 -13.35 17.12
CA LYS A 140 -4.51 -14.24 16.01
C LYS A 140 -5.21 -13.50 14.85
N GLU A 141 -6.03 -12.51 15.17
CA GLU A 141 -6.70 -11.70 14.16
C GLU A 141 -5.72 -10.71 13.50
N THR A 142 -4.73 -10.24 14.24
CA THR A 142 -3.62 -9.44 13.68
C THR A 142 -2.78 -10.30 12.72
N GLU A 143 -2.40 -11.51 13.11
CA GLU A 143 -1.69 -12.46 12.24
C GLU A 143 -2.49 -12.80 10.98
N LEU A 144 -3.81 -12.98 11.11
CA LEU A 144 -4.68 -13.19 9.96
C LEU A 144 -4.66 -11.98 9.00
N ALA A 145 -4.76 -10.77 9.53
CA ALA A 145 -4.72 -9.55 8.71
C ALA A 145 -3.35 -9.38 8.02
N VAL A 146 -2.26 -9.65 8.72
CA VAL A 146 -0.89 -9.67 8.15
C VAL A 146 -0.82 -10.69 7.01
N LYS A 147 -1.27 -11.93 7.24
CA LYS A 147 -1.29 -12.98 6.21
C LYS A 147 -2.07 -12.58 4.97
N LEU A 148 -3.22 -11.92 5.12
CA LEU A 148 -3.99 -11.41 4.01
C LEU A 148 -3.25 -10.28 3.27
N CYS A 149 -2.62 -9.36 3.99
CA CYS A 149 -1.87 -8.26 3.38
C CYS A 149 -0.58 -8.75 2.71
N ASP A 150 0.07 -9.78 3.21
CA ASP A 150 1.27 -10.38 2.62
C ASP A 150 1.01 -11.06 1.26
N THR A 151 -0.23 -11.31 0.91
CA THR A 151 -0.59 -11.83 -0.42
C THR A 151 -0.32 -10.83 -1.57
N PHE A 152 -0.15 -9.55 -1.26
CA PHE A 152 0.15 -8.51 -2.25
C PHE A 152 1.39 -7.66 -1.91
N GLY A 153 2.27 -8.18 -1.02
CA GLY A 153 3.53 -7.52 -0.68
C GLY A 153 4.12 -8.00 0.64
N LYS A 154 4.57 -7.07 1.46
CA LYS A 154 5.06 -7.28 2.82
C LYS A 154 4.30 -6.41 3.78
N THR A 155 4.14 -6.88 5.03
CA THR A 155 3.38 -6.17 6.07
C THR A 155 4.22 -5.99 7.31
N GLU A 156 4.16 -4.78 7.89
CA GLU A 156 4.74 -4.48 9.20
C GLU A 156 3.67 -3.97 10.15
N VAL A 157 3.60 -4.57 11.34
CA VAL A 157 2.73 -4.08 12.43
C VAL A 157 3.44 -2.97 13.16
N ILE A 158 2.83 -1.81 13.23
CA ILE A 158 3.43 -0.61 13.81
C ILE A 158 2.44 0.11 14.76
N PRO A 159 2.93 0.89 15.73
CA PRO A 159 2.08 1.81 16.49
C PRO A 159 1.40 2.84 15.59
N GLU A 160 0.14 3.19 15.88
CA GLU A 160 -0.65 4.09 15.03
C GLU A 160 0.01 5.46 14.79
N HIS A 161 0.73 6.00 15.77
CA HIS A 161 1.37 7.31 15.66
C HIS A 161 2.46 7.38 14.55
N LEU A 162 2.94 6.22 14.05
CA LEU A 162 3.89 6.14 12.94
C LEU A 162 3.24 6.13 11.55
N MET A 163 1.91 6.00 11.48
CA MET A 163 1.19 5.91 10.18
C MET A 163 1.43 7.13 9.27
N ASP A 164 1.58 8.32 9.83
CA ASP A 164 1.85 9.51 9.03
C ASP A 164 3.27 9.49 8.43
N ALA A 165 4.25 8.94 9.15
CA ALA A 165 5.60 8.72 8.60
C ALA A 165 5.57 7.69 7.46
N VAL A 166 4.75 6.65 7.58
CA VAL A 166 4.55 5.65 6.51
C VAL A 166 4.00 6.27 5.24
N VAL A 167 3.10 7.26 5.33
CA VAL A 167 2.61 7.99 4.14
C VAL A 167 3.77 8.58 3.35
N GLY A 168 4.77 9.16 4.02
CA GLY A 168 5.96 9.73 3.38
C GLY A 168 6.89 8.67 2.80
N VAL A 169 7.22 7.62 3.60
CA VAL A 169 8.29 6.68 3.28
C VAL A 169 7.87 5.56 2.33
N SER A 170 6.61 5.10 2.34
CA SER A 170 6.15 4.03 1.46
C SER A 170 4.87 4.38 0.68
N GLY A 171 3.97 5.17 1.25
CA GLY A 171 2.72 5.56 0.58
C GLY A 171 2.95 6.43 -0.66
N SER A 172 3.77 7.46 -0.53
CA SER A 172 4.03 8.46 -1.57
C SER A 172 5.34 8.24 -2.34
N SER A 173 6.30 7.55 -1.74
CA SER A 173 7.64 7.35 -2.33
C SER A 173 7.67 6.62 -3.68
N PRO A 174 6.69 5.79 -4.09
CA PRO A 174 6.66 5.29 -5.45
C PRO A 174 6.73 6.39 -6.51
N ALA A 175 6.13 7.56 -6.26
CA ALA A 175 6.24 8.72 -7.16
C ALA A 175 7.68 9.26 -7.21
N TYR A 176 8.39 9.31 -6.08
CA TYR A 176 9.79 9.78 -6.02
C TYR A 176 10.71 8.81 -6.78
N VAL A 177 10.47 7.50 -6.63
CA VAL A 177 11.21 6.46 -7.36
C VAL A 177 10.98 6.59 -8.86
N PHE A 178 9.75 6.84 -9.32
CA PHE A 178 9.49 7.04 -10.76
C PHE A 178 10.19 8.29 -11.31
N MET A 179 10.23 9.40 -10.57
CA MET A 179 11.01 10.58 -10.95
C MET A 179 12.51 10.28 -11.05
N PHE A 180 13.06 9.52 -10.11
CA PHE A 180 14.45 9.09 -10.13
C PHE A 180 14.76 8.20 -11.34
N LEU A 181 13.89 7.23 -11.63
CA LEU A 181 14.00 6.35 -12.79
C LEU A 181 13.94 7.13 -14.12
N GLU A 182 13.04 8.12 -14.21
CA GLU A 182 12.90 8.98 -15.37
C GLU A 182 14.18 9.79 -15.60
N ALA A 183 14.74 10.40 -14.55
CA ALA A 183 15.99 11.16 -14.63
C ALA A 183 17.19 10.29 -15.07
N MET A 184 17.30 9.06 -14.53
CA MET A 184 18.33 8.11 -14.97
C MET A 184 18.18 7.75 -16.46
N ALA A 185 16.94 7.52 -16.91
CA ALA A 185 16.64 7.19 -18.29
C ALA A 185 16.91 8.38 -19.22
N ASP A 186 16.62 9.61 -18.80
CA ASP A 186 16.91 10.83 -19.56
C ASP A 186 18.41 11.01 -19.78
N ALA A 187 19.22 10.82 -18.75
CA ALA A 187 20.67 10.86 -18.87
C ALA A 187 21.20 9.79 -19.85
N ALA A 188 20.71 8.55 -19.72
CA ALA A 188 21.10 7.47 -20.62
C ALA A 188 20.72 7.75 -22.10
N VAL A 189 19.58 8.41 -22.32
CA VAL A 189 19.19 8.83 -23.69
C VAL A 189 20.09 9.93 -24.21
N ALA A 190 20.52 10.88 -23.38
CA ALA A 190 21.48 11.89 -23.74
C ALA A 190 22.83 11.27 -24.17
N ASP A 191 23.18 10.13 -23.57
CA ASP A 191 24.37 9.34 -23.93
C ASP A 191 24.15 8.36 -25.12
N GLY A 192 22.98 8.44 -25.78
CA GLY A 192 22.68 7.68 -27.01
C GLY A 192 21.92 6.36 -26.79
N MET A 193 21.51 6.01 -25.58
CA MET A 193 20.72 4.80 -25.32
C MET A 193 19.28 4.98 -25.80
N PRO A 194 18.69 4.01 -26.55
CA PRO A 194 17.26 4.07 -26.87
C PRO A 194 16.37 4.13 -25.63
N ARG A 195 15.36 5.00 -25.63
CA ARG A 195 14.48 5.28 -24.49
C ARG A 195 13.91 4.02 -23.82
N ALA A 196 13.42 3.07 -24.62
CA ALA A 196 12.82 1.83 -24.10
C ALA A 196 13.83 0.94 -23.35
N GLN A 197 15.09 0.97 -23.76
CA GLN A 197 16.17 0.27 -23.06
C GLN A 197 16.57 1.03 -21.80
N ALA A 198 16.69 2.35 -21.85
CA ALA A 198 17.06 3.18 -20.72
C ALA A 198 16.11 2.93 -19.51
N TYR A 199 14.80 2.90 -19.72
CA TYR A 199 13.85 2.58 -18.67
C TYR A 199 14.04 1.17 -18.08
N LYS A 200 14.34 0.16 -18.91
CA LYS A 200 14.55 -1.22 -18.43
C LYS A 200 15.80 -1.30 -17.54
N PHE A 201 16.91 -0.69 -17.97
CA PHE A 201 18.15 -0.67 -17.20
C PHE A 201 17.98 0.09 -15.87
N ALA A 202 17.38 1.26 -15.90
CA ALA A 202 17.14 2.06 -14.71
C ALA A 202 16.24 1.30 -13.72
N ALA A 203 15.10 0.77 -14.17
CA ALA A 203 14.16 0.04 -13.33
C ALA A 203 14.78 -1.21 -12.70
N GLN A 204 15.53 -2.02 -13.48
CA GLN A 204 16.18 -3.22 -12.95
C GLN A 204 17.29 -2.89 -11.96
N SER A 205 18.04 -1.80 -12.18
CA SER A 205 19.09 -1.35 -11.25
C SER A 205 18.49 -0.96 -9.89
N VAL A 206 17.40 -0.18 -9.88
CA VAL A 206 16.73 0.24 -8.63
C VAL A 206 16.11 -0.96 -7.92
N LEU A 207 15.40 -1.85 -8.63
CA LEU A 207 14.84 -3.07 -8.10
C LEU A 207 15.92 -3.94 -7.44
N GLY A 208 17.03 -4.18 -8.14
CA GLY A 208 18.13 -5.00 -7.64
C GLY A 208 18.79 -4.41 -6.41
N SER A 209 18.98 -3.10 -6.36
CA SER A 209 19.57 -2.39 -5.22
C SER A 209 18.69 -2.47 -3.98
N ALA A 210 17.38 -2.25 -4.13
CA ALA A 210 16.42 -2.38 -3.04
C ALA A 210 16.37 -3.83 -2.52
N LYS A 211 16.31 -4.79 -3.42
CA LYS A 211 16.28 -6.22 -3.09
C LYS A 211 17.56 -6.64 -2.35
N LEU A 212 18.73 -6.21 -2.82
CA LEU A 212 20.01 -6.51 -2.17
C LEU A 212 20.03 -6.01 -0.72
N MET A 213 19.52 -4.80 -0.48
CA MET A 213 19.43 -4.25 0.87
C MET A 213 18.50 -5.09 1.77
N LEU A 214 17.32 -5.45 1.28
CA LEU A 214 16.34 -6.23 2.05
C LEU A 214 16.84 -7.64 2.36
N GLU A 215 17.51 -8.32 1.43
CA GLU A 215 18.01 -9.68 1.61
C GLU A 215 19.27 -9.76 2.49
N THR A 216 20.14 -8.75 2.42
CA THR A 216 21.40 -8.76 3.19
C THR A 216 21.28 -8.12 4.56
N GLY A 217 20.29 -7.25 4.78
CA GLY A 217 20.17 -6.44 6.00
C GLY A 217 21.32 -5.45 6.21
N LYS A 218 22.20 -5.26 5.21
CA LYS A 218 23.35 -4.37 5.31
C LYS A 218 22.93 -2.91 5.33
N HIS A 219 23.74 -2.10 6.03
CA HIS A 219 23.52 -0.66 6.06
C HIS A 219 23.66 -0.04 4.64
N PRO A 220 22.77 0.90 4.24
CA PRO A 220 22.82 1.50 2.90
C PRO A 220 24.18 2.11 2.52
N SER A 221 24.91 2.70 3.48
CA SER A 221 26.24 3.26 3.22
C SER A 221 27.27 2.18 2.91
N GLU A 222 27.20 1.01 3.57
CA GLU A 222 28.07 -0.13 3.27
C GLU A 222 27.84 -0.62 1.83
N LEU A 223 26.56 -0.77 1.44
CA LEU A 223 26.21 -1.18 0.08
C LEU A 223 26.66 -0.15 -0.97
N LYS A 224 26.54 1.15 -0.67
CA LYS A 224 27.06 2.23 -1.53
C LYS A 224 28.59 2.11 -1.69
N ASP A 225 29.31 1.90 -0.59
CA ASP A 225 30.78 1.80 -0.62
C ASP A 225 31.24 0.57 -1.40
N MET A 226 30.55 -0.54 -1.35
CA MET A 226 30.83 -1.73 -2.19
C MET A 226 30.85 -1.44 -3.69
N VAL A 227 30.06 -0.47 -4.14
CA VAL A 227 29.97 -0.08 -5.56
C VAL A 227 30.98 1.01 -5.92
N CYS A 228 31.51 1.73 -4.92
CA CYS A 228 32.40 2.87 -5.11
C CYS A 228 33.88 2.47 -5.05
N SER A 229 34.47 2.02 -6.18
CA SER A 229 35.90 1.77 -6.25
C SER A 229 36.72 3.08 -6.19
N PRO A 230 37.99 3.05 -5.65
CA PRO A 230 38.87 4.22 -5.65
C PRO A 230 39.06 4.79 -7.07
N ALA A 231 38.88 6.10 -7.22
CA ALA A 231 38.94 6.83 -8.48
C ALA A 231 37.97 6.36 -9.58
N GLY A 232 37.00 5.48 -9.25
CA GLY A 232 36.02 4.93 -10.20
C GLY A 232 34.96 5.92 -10.63
N THR A 233 34.14 5.53 -11.60
CA THR A 233 33.05 6.34 -12.16
C THR A 233 31.95 6.58 -11.11
N THR A 234 31.66 5.56 -10.29
CA THR A 234 30.59 5.62 -9.30
C THR A 234 30.84 6.69 -8.23
N ILE A 235 32.07 6.77 -7.71
CA ILE A 235 32.38 7.78 -6.67
C ILE A 235 32.30 9.20 -7.23
N GLN A 236 32.60 9.42 -8.52
CA GLN A 236 32.43 10.73 -9.15
C GLN A 236 30.95 11.11 -9.27
N ALA A 237 30.09 10.16 -9.64
CA ALA A 237 28.64 10.38 -9.68
C ALA A 237 28.06 10.66 -8.27
N VAL A 238 28.47 9.90 -7.25
CA VAL A 238 28.06 10.12 -5.86
C VAL A 238 28.45 11.53 -5.40
N ARG A 239 29.67 12.00 -5.71
CA ARG A 239 30.11 13.35 -5.37
C ARG A 239 29.19 14.43 -5.96
N VAL A 240 28.77 14.27 -7.21
CA VAL A 240 27.83 15.21 -7.86
C VAL A 240 26.46 15.18 -7.16
N LEU A 241 25.93 14.00 -6.84
CA LEU A 241 24.65 13.88 -6.14
C LEU A 241 24.68 14.51 -4.74
N GLU A 242 25.78 14.38 -4.01
CA GLU A 242 25.97 15.05 -2.73
C GLU A 242 26.06 16.58 -2.91
N GLU A 243 26.82 17.06 -3.88
CA GLU A 243 26.93 18.51 -4.20
C GLU A 243 25.56 19.11 -4.55
N LYS A 244 24.73 18.38 -5.30
CA LYS A 244 23.37 18.81 -5.68
C LYS A 244 22.31 18.60 -4.59
N GLY A 245 22.67 18.07 -3.43
CA GLY A 245 21.82 17.98 -2.26
C GLY A 245 20.74 16.90 -2.36
N LEU A 246 21.00 15.76 -3.03
CA LEU A 246 20.03 14.67 -3.19
C LEU A 246 19.39 14.27 -1.85
N ARG A 247 20.19 14.13 -0.79
CA ARG A 247 19.69 13.72 0.53
C ARG A 247 18.72 14.74 1.12
N SER A 248 19.08 16.02 1.06
CA SER A 248 18.24 17.13 1.55
C SER A 248 16.91 17.17 0.78
N ALA A 249 16.95 17.07 -0.55
CA ALA A 249 15.77 17.07 -1.39
C ALA A 249 14.79 15.92 -1.04
N VAL A 250 15.29 14.71 -0.79
CA VAL A 250 14.46 13.56 -0.39
C VAL A 250 13.86 13.77 1.00
N ILE A 251 14.67 14.24 1.98
CA ILE A 251 14.21 14.50 3.35
C ILE A 251 13.12 15.59 3.36
N GLU A 252 13.32 16.67 2.63
CA GLU A 252 12.38 17.78 2.56
C GLU A 252 11.08 17.38 1.86
N ALA A 253 11.15 16.61 0.77
CA ALA A 253 9.99 16.08 0.08
C ALA A 253 9.14 15.18 1.01
N GLN A 254 9.79 14.27 1.73
CA GLN A 254 9.10 13.42 2.71
C GLN A 254 8.50 14.25 3.86
N THR A 255 9.22 15.24 4.37
CA THR A 255 8.74 16.13 5.42
C THR A 255 7.50 16.90 4.97
N ALA A 256 7.48 17.42 3.75
CA ALA A 256 6.31 18.10 3.18
C ALA A 256 5.11 17.15 3.05
N CYS A 257 5.35 15.90 2.62
CA CYS A 257 4.32 14.88 2.52
C CYS A 257 3.70 14.56 3.89
N VAL A 258 4.54 14.34 4.92
CA VAL A 258 4.07 14.04 6.30
C VAL A 258 3.30 15.22 6.90
N LYS A 259 3.78 16.47 6.72
CA LYS A 259 3.04 17.65 7.16
C LYS A 259 1.65 17.70 6.56
N LYS A 260 1.53 17.46 5.26
CA LYS A 260 0.23 17.42 4.58
C LYS A 260 -0.66 16.29 5.08
N ALA A 261 -0.10 15.11 5.36
CA ALA A 261 -0.85 13.99 5.93
C ALA A 261 -1.43 14.30 7.32
N LYS A 262 -0.69 15.05 8.14
CA LYS A 262 -1.14 15.53 9.46
C LYS A 262 -2.14 16.69 9.41
N GLY A 263 -2.48 17.18 8.23
CA GLY A 263 -3.38 18.35 8.08
C GLY A 263 -2.72 19.71 8.36
N MET A 264 -1.38 19.72 8.36
CA MET A 264 -0.58 20.95 8.58
C MET A 264 -0.13 21.58 7.27
#